data_4f19787da4e6ade48671740728915afc
#
_entry.id   4f19787da4e6ade48671740728915afc
#
_cell.length_a   1.000
_cell.length_b   1.000
_cell.length_c   1.000
_cell.angle_alpha   90.00
_cell.angle_beta   90.00
_cell.angle_gamma   90.00
#
_symmetry.space_group_name_H-M   'P 1'
#
loop_
_entity.id
_entity.type
_entity.pdbx_description
1 polymer ?
#
loop_
_entity_poly.entity_id
_entity_poly.type
_entity_poly.pdbx_seq_one_letter_code
_entity_poly.pdbx_strand_id
1 'polypeptide(L)'
;MGEPRVLVVGAGVSGVLLARRLRDAGADAVLIGPHGGGAAGRPADATAASGGLVRAFEPDPAARSLAAASLAELLADPSLATAAGWRRTGSLYLLDSRAAAGVDGAEVLTRDEVADRFGFAGLPDGTVGVWEDRAGYLDPDRLRRTVLRGLGRTETAPVARLDDRVVELRDGRRLTGDLVVVAAGAWTPRLLGAAGLPTSLRTKHIQYAHHVTGRAELPCFVDETSGLYGRPAGPGRMLLGLPSDRWDVDPPSPEPDAALAARVLTVAARRLPGLDPRPAGPPVSAADCYSEPAGLALRHVSGAVHTFTGGSGGAAKTVLAASRLAATALLNTRTAIPVPHGQTEAD
;
A
#
# COMPACT_ATOMS: atom_id res chain seq x y z
N MET A 1 -34.72 -2.71 -6.08
CA MET A 1 -33.71 -3.41 -5.24
C MET A 1 -33.05 -2.36 -4.40
N GLY A 2 -32.91 -2.55 -3.07
CA GLY A 2 -32.22 -1.60 -2.18
C GLY A 2 -30.72 -1.50 -2.50
N GLU A 3 -30.09 -0.39 -2.06
CA GLU A 3 -28.64 -0.19 -2.14
C GLU A 3 -27.91 -1.32 -1.41
N PRO A 4 -26.82 -1.89 -1.98
CA PRO A 4 -26.09 -2.97 -1.34
C PRO A 4 -25.38 -2.47 -0.09
N ARG A 5 -25.51 -3.21 1.01
CA ARG A 5 -24.78 -2.96 2.24
C ARG A 5 -23.47 -3.72 2.25
N VAL A 6 -22.36 -2.98 2.24
CA VAL A 6 -21.00 -3.54 2.21
C VAL A 6 -20.27 -3.21 3.50
N LEU A 7 -19.86 -4.23 4.25
CA LEU A 7 -19.04 -4.09 5.45
C LEU A 7 -17.56 -4.13 5.06
N VAL A 8 -16.85 -3.01 5.22
CA VAL A 8 -15.41 -2.91 4.93
C VAL A 8 -14.64 -2.95 6.25
N VAL A 9 -13.96 -4.07 6.51
CA VAL A 9 -13.21 -4.32 7.74
C VAL A 9 -11.75 -3.89 7.57
N GLY A 10 -11.34 -2.88 8.31
CA GLY A 10 -9.99 -2.32 8.29
C GLY A 10 -9.95 -0.87 7.81
N ALA A 11 -9.47 0.04 8.67
CA ALA A 11 -9.41 1.48 8.41
C ALA A 11 -7.99 1.96 7.99
N GLY A 12 -7.19 1.09 7.37
CA GLY A 12 -5.99 1.46 6.62
C GLY A 12 -6.35 2.19 5.32
N VAL A 13 -5.33 2.66 4.59
CA VAL A 13 -5.54 3.43 3.34
C VAL A 13 -6.39 2.66 2.32
N SER A 14 -6.21 1.33 2.22
CA SER A 14 -6.98 0.49 1.28
C SER A 14 -8.47 0.45 1.64
N GLY A 15 -8.80 0.16 2.90
CA GLY A 15 -10.20 0.07 3.34
C GLY A 15 -10.93 1.40 3.31
N VAL A 16 -10.27 2.49 3.70
CA VAL A 16 -10.84 3.84 3.67
C VAL A 16 -11.17 4.27 2.24
N LEU A 17 -10.25 4.07 1.30
CA LEU A 17 -10.48 4.40 -0.12
C LEU A 17 -11.55 3.50 -0.74
N LEU A 18 -11.55 2.20 -0.46
CA LEU A 18 -12.60 1.30 -0.95
C LEU A 18 -13.98 1.73 -0.44
N ALA A 19 -14.11 1.99 0.87
CA ALA A 19 -15.38 2.44 1.45
C ALA A 19 -15.86 3.76 0.83
N ARG A 20 -14.95 4.69 0.54
CA ARG A 20 -15.27 5.93 -0.18
C ARG A 20 -15.80 5.65 -1.58
N ARG A 21 -15.08 4.81 -2.37
CA ARG A 21 -15.51 4.45 -3.74
C ARG A 21 -16.88 3.78 -3.78
N LEU A 22 -17.14 2.89 -2.83
CA LEU A 22 -18.44 2.22 -2.72
C LEU A 22 -19.57 3.21 -2.45
N ARG A 23 -19.36 4.17 -1.54
CA ARG A 23 -20.37 5.22 -1.26
C ARG A 23 -20.58 6.17 -2.43
N ASP A 24 -19.49 6.58 -3.09
CA ASP A 24 -19.59 7.43 -4.29
C ASP A 24 -20.36 6.74 -5.41
N ALA A 25 -20.39 5.41 -5.42
CA ALA A 25 -21.16 4.59 -6.35
C ALA A 25 -22.55 4.17 -5.83
N GLY A 26 -23.01 4.75 -4.70
CA GLY A 26 -24.36 4.57 -4.17
C GLY A 26 -24.55 3.33 -3.26
N ALA A 27 -23.48 2.70 -2.78
CA ALA A 27 -23.62 1.59 -1.81
C ALA A 27 -23.68 2.09 -0.35
N ASP A 28 -24.44 1.39 0.51
CA ASP A 28 -24.38 1.57 1.97
C ASP A 28 -23.09 0.90 2.52
N ALA A 29 -21.94 1.56 2.31
CA ALA A 29 -20.68 1.04 2.79
C ALA A 29 -20.41 1.47 4.24
N VAL A 30 -20.18 0.51 5.14
CA VAL A 30 -19.80 0.75 6.53
C VAL A 30 -18.33 0.40 6.73
N LEU A 31 -17.50 1.40 7.01
CA LEU A 31 -16.11 1.19 7.39
C LEU A 31 -16.03 0.78 8.86
N ILE A 32 -15.30 -0.30 9.15
CA ILE A 32 -15.23 -0.91 10.48
C ILE A 32 -13.77 -1.08 10.90
N GLY A 33 -13.43 -0.62 12.08
CA GLY A 33 -12.13 -0.84 12.71
C GLY A 33 -11.51 0.43 13.26
N PRO A 34 -10.55 0.29 14.17
CA PRO A 34 -9.87 1.43 14.77
C PRO A 34 -9.09 2.20 13.71
N HIS A 35 -9.14 3.52 13.78
CA HIS A 35 -8.37 4.41 12.95
C HIS A 35 -7.65 5.45 13.80
N GLY A 36 -6.35 5.51 13.62
CA GLY A 36 -5.45 6.37 14.39
C GLY A 36 -4.90 5.69 15.65
N GLY A 37 -3.82 6.24 16.18
CA GLY A 37 -3.27 5.84 17.47
C GLY A 37 -2.31 4.65 17.44
N GLY A 38 -1.09 4.87 16.93
CA GLY A 38 0.06 4.03 17.32
C GLY A 38 0.49 4.33 18.77
N ALA A 39 1.15 3.38 19.42
CA ALA A 39 1.86 3.67 20.67
C ALA A 39 2.93 4.75 20.43
N ALA A 40 3.26 5.54 21.44
CA ALA A 40 4.21 6.64 21.33
C ALA A 40 5.50 6.20 20.58
N GLY A 41 5.78 6.85 19.45
CA GLY A 41 6.96 6.59 18.63
C GLY A 41 6.90 5.38 17.69
N ARG A 42 5.78 4.63 17.64
CA ARG A 42 5.61 3.49 16.70
C ARG A 42 4.39 3.69 15.80
N PRO A 43 4.46 3.33 14.50
CA PRO A 43 3.31 3.40 13.62
C PRO A 43 2.22 2.41 14.06
N ALA A 44 0.96 2.80 13.90
CA ALA A 44 -0.18 1.95 14.23
C ALA A 44 -0.34 0.76 13.26
N ASP A 45 0.04 0.96 12.00
CA ASP A 45 -0.16 0.02 10.89
C ASP A 45 0.79 0.32 9.73
N ALA A 46 0.75 -0.51 8.69
CA ALA A 46 1.55 -0.34 7.48
C ALA A 46 1.26 0.98 6.73
N THR A 47 0.07 1.54 6.85
CA THR A 47 -0.28 2.85 6.26
C THR A 47 0.55 3.96 6.89
N ALA A 48 0.60 4.00 8.23
CA ALA A 48 1.38 4.98 8.97
C ALA A 48 2.90 4.75 8.84
N ALA A 49 3.31 3.49 8.59
CA ALA A 49 4.70 3.11 8.39
C ALA A 49 5.15 3.19 6.92
N SER A 50 4.26 3.58 5.99
CA SER A 50 4.60 3.55 4.57
C SER A 50 5.62 4.63 4.19
N GLY A 51 6.59 4.28 3.36
CA GLY A 51 7.49 5.25 2.72
C GLY A 51 6.78 6.16 1.71
N GLY A 52 5.62 5.76 1.20
CA GLY A 52 4.77 6.57 0.35
C GLY A 52 5.31 6.87 -1.05
N LEU A 53 6.26 6.08 -1.57
CA LEU A 53 6.77 6.24 -2.94
C LEU A 53 5.66 5.99 -3.95
N VAL A 54 5.51 6.89 -4.91
CA VAL A 54 4.47 6.84 -5.96
C VAL A 54 5.11 7.09 -7.31
N ARG A 55 4.97 6.13 -8.22
CA ARG A 55 5.48 6.15 -9.59
C ARG A 55 4.56 5.33 -10.49
N ALA A 56 4.67 5.49 -11.79
CA ALA A 56 3.94 4.68 -12.77
C ALA A 56 4.71 3.40 -13.13
N PHE A 57 6.03 3.46 -13.21
CA PHE A 57 6.83 2.33 -13.60
C PHE A 57 6.84 1.20 -12.56
N GLU A 58 6.59 0.00 -13.03
CA GLU A 58 6.80 -1.28 -12.35
C GLU A 58 7.31 -2.30 -13.38
N PRO A 59 8.20 -3.25 -13.01
CA PRO A 59 8.64 -4.30 -13.92
C PRO A 59 7.47 -5.15 -14.43
N ASP A 60 6.55 -5.55 -13.56
CA ASP A 60 5.34 -6.29 -13.93
C ASP A 60 4.35 -5.39 -14.69
N PRO A 61 3.89 -5.77 -15.89
CA PRO A 61 3.00 -4.95 -16.72
C PRO A 61 1.63 -4.66 -16.08
N ALA A 62 1.06 -5.59 -15.33
CA ALA A 62 -0.24 -5.40 -14.68
C ALA A 62 -0.11 -4.43 -13.51
N ALA A 63 0.94 -4.57 -12.69
CA ALA A 63 1.27 -3.63 -11.62
C ALA A 63 1.59 -2.24 -12.17
N ARG A 64 2.30 -2.16 -13.31
CA ARG A 64 2.61 -0.90 -14.02
C ARG A 64 1.33 -0.18 -14.46
N SER A 65 0.41 -0.88 -15.11
CA SER A 65 -0.87 -0.31 -15.57
C SER A 65 -1.67 0.25 -14.38
N LEU A 66 -1.70 -0.47 -13.27
CA LEU A 66 -2.41 -0.04 -12.06
C LEU A 66 -1.73 1.16 -11.39
N ALA A 67 -0.41 1.16 -11.31
CA ALA A 67 0.37 2.26 -10.74
C ALA A 67 0.25 3.53 -11.59
N ALA A 68 0.35 3.41 -12.92
CA ALA A 68 0.15 4.51 -13.85
C ALA A 68 -1.25 5.12 -13.73
N ALA A 69 -2.29 4.30 -13.68
CA ALA A 69 -3.66 4.75 -13.48
C ALA A 69 -3.86 5.47 -12.14
N SER A 70 -3.24 4.96 -11.06
CA SER A 70 -3.27 5.60 -9.73
C SER A 70 -2.55 6.95 -9.72
N LEU A 71 -1.38 7.05 -10.34
CA LEU A 71 -0.63 8.31 -10.44
C LEU A 71 -1.42 9.33 -11.27
N ALA A 72 -2.00 8.93 -12.41
CA ALA A 72 -2.83 9.79 -13.23
C ALA A 72 -4.04 10.33 -12.44
N GLU A 73 -4.71 9.50 -11.66
CA GLU A 73 -5.82 9.88 -10.80
C GLU A 73 -5.39 10.86 -9.70
N LEU A 74 -4.24 10.64 -9.05
CA LEU A 74 -3.67 11.57 -8.06
C LEU A 74 -3.39 12.93 -8.66
N LEU A 75 -2.79 12.98 -9.85
CA LEU A 75 -2.43 14.22 -10.54
C LEU A 75 -3.63 14.96 -11.11
N ALA A 76 -4.74 14.27 -11.38
CA ALA A 76 -6.00 14.86 -11.83
C ALA A 76 -6.78 15.53 -10.69
N ASP A 77 -6.45 15.26 -9.42
CA ASP A 77 -7.06 15.91 -8.25
C ASP A 77 -6.02 16.65 -7.41
N PRO A 78 -5.71 17.92 -7.74
CA PRO A 78 -4.74 18.74 -7.01
C PRO A 78 -5.09 18.95 -5.52
N SER A 79 -6.38 18.91 -5.19
CA SER A 79 -6.83 19.10 -3.79
C SER A 79 -6.51 17.87 -2.96
N LEU A 80 -6.77 16.68 -3.48
CA LEU A 80 -6.38 15.41 -2.86
C LEU A 80 -4.86 15.28 -2.77
N ALA A 81 -4.14 15.60 -3.83
CA ALA A 81 -2.68 15.57 -3.87
C ALA A 81 -2.08 16.48 -2.79
N THR A 82 -2.54 17.72 -2.66
CA THR A 82 -2.12 18.66 -1.63
C THR A 82 -2.43 18.13 -0.22
N ALA A 83 -3.64 17.64 -0.01
CA ALA A 83 -4.07 17.12 1.28
C ALA A 83 -3.28 15.85 1.68
N ALA A 84 -2.94 15.00 0.72
CA ALA A 84 -2.08 13.82 0.91
C ALA A 84 -0.59 14.18 1.08
N GLY A 85 -0.20 15.44 0.95
CA GLY A 85 1.19 15.88 1.06
C GLY A 85 2.05 15.44 -0.10
N TRP A 86 1.47 15.36 -1.31
CA TRP A 86 2.19 15.02 -2.53
C TRP A 86 3.41 15.90 -2.77
N ARG A 87 4.52 15.27 -3.10
CA ARG A 87 5.78 15.92 -3.49
C ARG A 87 6.27 15.30 -4.79
N ARG A 88 6.27 16.08 -5.86
CA ARG A 88 6.89 15.70 -7.14
C ARG A 88 8.41 15.88 -7.00
N THR A 89 9.14 14.79 -6.92
CA THR A 89 10.60 14.75 -6.80
C THR A 89 11.24 13.97 -7.93
N GLY A 90 10.45 13.42 -8.82
CA GLY A 90 10.85 12.37 -9.74
C GLY A 90 11.04 11.04 -9.04
N SER A 91 11.19 9.98 -9.84
CA SER A 91 11.52 8.63 -9.39
C SER A 91 12.51 7.99 -10.35
N LEU A 92 13.56 7.40 -9.80
CA LEU A 92 14.55 6.60 -10.52
C LEU A 92 14.39 5.13 -10.11
N TYR A 93 14.17 4.25 -11.08
CA TYR A 93 14.13 2.80 -10.85
C TYR A 93 15.30 2.12 -11.56
N LEU A 94 16.20 1.50 -10.81
CA LEU A 94 17.40 0.83 -11.32
C LEU A 94 17.13 -0.67 -11.40
N LEU A 95 17.35 -1.26 -12.58
CA LEU A 95 17.11 -2.68 -12.83
C LEU A 95 18.03 -3.21 -13.95
N ASP A 96 18.02 -4.52 -14.16
CA ASP A 96 18.68 -5.13 -15.32
C ASP A 96 17.99 -4.68 -16.63
N SER A 97 18.75 -4.35 -17.66
CA SER A 97 18.25 -3.85 -18.96
C SER A 97 17.23 -4.76 -19.63
N ARG A 98 17.36 -6.09 -19.42
CA ARG A 98 16.41 -7.08 -19.94
C ARG A 98 15.01 -6.95 -19.36
N ALA A 99 14.89 -6.44 -18.14
CA ALA A 99 13.60 -6.20 -17.48
C ALA A 99 13.00 -4.82 -17.79
N ALA A 100 13.74 -3.93 -18.45
CA ALA A 100 13.29 -2.58 -18.82
C ALA A 100 12.53 -2.50 -20.15
N ALA A 101 12.29 -3.61 -20.84
CA ALA A 101 11.62 -3.64 -22.14
C ALA A 101 10.17 -3.10 -22.06
N GLY A 102 9.76 -2.32 -23.05
CA GLY A 102 8.38 -1.81 -23.18
C GLY A 102 8.01 -0.69 -22.21
N VAL A 103 8.93 0.19 -21.88
CA VAL A 103 8.67 1.36 -21.04
C VAL A 103 8.22 2.54 -21.91
N ASP A 104 6.90 2.74 -21.99
CA ASP A 104 6.34 3.93 -22.66
C ASP A 104 6.23 5.10 -21.68
N GLY A 105 6.63 6.30 -22.12
CA GLY A 105 6.44 7.55 -21.37
C GLY A 105 7.43 7.80 -20.23
N ALA A 106 8.49 6.97 -20.08
CA ALA A 106 9.60 7.22 -19.17
C ALA A 106 10.93 7.29 -19.93
N GLU A 107 11.88 8.03 -19.40
CA GLU A 107 13.24 8.15 -19.93
C GLU A 107 14.06 6.94 -19.44
N VAL A 108 14.67 6.19 -20.34
CA VAL A 108 15.58 5.09 -19.99
C VAL A 108 17.02 5.60 -20.06
N LEU A 109 17.71 5.56 -18.94
CA LEU A 109 19.08 6.03 -18.76
C LEU A 109 20.04 4.85 -18.74
N THR A 110 21.18 5.04 -19.37
CA THR A 110 22.34 4.13 -19.24
C THR A 110 22.89 4.19 -17.81
N ARG A 111 23.69 3.19 -17.44
CA ARG A 111 24.42 3.17 -16.17
C ARG A 111 25.25 4.43 -15.94
N ASP A 112 25.94 4.90 -16.98
CA ASP A 112 26.82 6.08 -16.89
C ASP A 112 26.02 7.37 -16.73
N GLU A 113 24.92 7.54 -17.44
CA GLU A 113 23.98 8.67 -17.24
C GLU A 113 23.38 8.68 -15.84
N VAL A 114 23.08 7.49 -15.28
CA VAL A 114 22.61 7.38 -13.88
C VAL A 114 23.71 7.81 -12.90
N ALA A 115 24.95 7.41 -13.14
CA ALA A 115 26.09 7.82 -12.31
C ALA A 115 26.32 9.34 -12.38
N ASP A 116 26.35 9.91 -13.57
CA ASP A 116 26.58 11.33 -13.79
C ASP A 116 25.47 12.21 -13.22
N ARG A 117 24.21 11.84 -13.45
CA ARG A 117 23.05 12.65 -13.07
C ARG A 117 22.70 12.52 -11.59
N PHE A 118 22.81 11.33 -11.00
CA PHE A 118 22.33 11.04 -9.65
C PHE A 118 23.45 10.60 -8.69
N GLY A 119 24.67 10.35 -9.19
CA GLY A 119 25.83 9.97 -8.38
C GLY A 119 25.77 8.55 -7.83
N PHE A 120 25.02 7.65 -8.46
CA PHE A 120 25.08 6.23 -8.13
C PHE A 120 26.41 5.62 -8.60
N ALA A 121 26.95 4.74 -7.76
CA ALA A 121 28.22 4.05 -8.03
C ALA A 121 28.09 2.54 -7.82
N GLY A 122 29.06 1.79 -8.35
CA GLY A 122 29.15 0.34 -8.18
C GLY A 122 27.93 -0.41 -8.70
N LEU A 123 27.20 0.14 -9.68
CA LEU A 123 26.10 -0.53 -10.35
C LEU A 123 26.61 -1.72 -11.18
N PRO A 124 25.94 -2.88 -11.20
CA PRO A 124 26.29 -3.99 -12.06
C PRO A 124 26.27 -3.62 -13.55
N ASP A 125 27.03 -4.36 -14.36
CA ASP A 125 26.95 -4.23 -15.82
C ASP A 125 25.53 -4.59 -16.30
N GLY A 126 25.06 -3.87 -17.33
CA GLY A 126 23.71 -4.03 -17.85
C GLY A 126 22.61 -3.35 -16.99
N THR A 127 22.98 -2.63 -15.91
CA THR A 127 22.00 -1.83 -15.19
C THR A 127 21.55 -0.64 -16.04
N VAL A 128 20.25 -0.39 -16.06
CA VAL A 128 19.63 0.82 -16.60
C VAL A 128 18.79 1.52 -15.55
N GLY A 129 18.54 2.82 -15.74
CA GLY A 129 17.63 3.61 -14.93
C GLY A 129 16.37 3.97 -15.69
N VAL A 130 15.21 3.71 -15.13
CA VAL A 130 13.94 4.25 -15.62
C VAL A 130 13.62 5.51 -14.82
N TRP A 131 13.61 6.64 -15.49
CA TRP A 131 13.37 7.95 -14.90
C TRP A 131 11.98 8.47 -15.22
N GLU A 132 11.27 8.88 -14.18
CA GLU A 132 9.92 9.47 -14.26
C GLU A 132 9.91 10.82 -13.52
N ASP A 133 9.86 11.92 -14.26
CA ASP A 133 9.87 13.27 -13.71
C ASP A 133 8.57 13.64 -12.96
N ARG A 134 7.43 13.01 -13.31
CA ARG A 134 6.11 13.26 -12.71
C ARG A 134 5.85 12.44 -11.45
N ALA A 135 6.72 11.50 -11.14
CA ALA A 135 6.68 10.67 -9.95
C ALA A 135 7.16 11.41 -8.68
N GLY A 136 7.05 10.75 -7.52
CA GLY A 136 7.47 11.33 -6.26
C GLY A 136 6.98 10.53 -5.07
N TYR A 137 6.50 11.21 -4.03
CA TYR A 137 5.96 10.56 -2.84
C TYR A 137 4.79 11.35 -2.24
N LEU A 138 3.98 10.66 -1.47
CA LEU A 138 2.92 11.23 -0.64
C LEU A 138 3.01 10.65 0.80
N ASP A 139 2.21 11.16 1.69
CA ASP A 139 1.99 10.61 3.02
C ASP A 139 0.69 9.79 3.02
N PRO A 140 0.76 8.43 3.03
CA PRO A 140 -0.43 7.60 2.98
C PRO A 140 -1.34 7.76 4.21
N ASP A 141 -0.79 8.16 5.34
CA ASP A 141 -1.60 8.43 6.54
C ASP A 141 -2.37 9.75 6.42
N ARG A 142 -1.77 10.77 5.80
CA ARG A 142 -2.50 12.00 5.46
C ARG A 142 -3.59 11.73 4.42
N LEU A 143 -3.32 10.92 3.39
CA LEU A 143 -4.31 10.48 2.42
C LEU A 143 -5.48 9.78 3.12
N ARG A 144 -5.19 8.77 3.96
CA ARG A 144 -6.18 8.06 4.77
C ARG A 144 -7.03 9.02 5.59
N ARG A 145 -6.40 9.89 6.37
CA ARG A 145 -7.12 10.86 7.23
C ARG A 145 -7.96 11.84 6.45
N THR A 146 -7.51 12.25 5.27
CA THR A 146 -8.26 13.17 4.41
C THR A 146 -9.53 12.52 3.90
N VAL A 147 -9.44 11.31 3.37
CA VAL A 147 -10.60 10.56 2.87
C VAL A 147 -11.55 10.19 4.01
N LEU A 148 -11.01 9.78 5.16
CA LEU A 148 -11.78 9.39 6.33
C LEU A 148 -12.67 10.53 6.86
N ARG A 149 -12.17 11.79 6.87
CA ARG A 149 -12.98 12.96 7.28
C ARG A 149 -14.24 13.16 6.45
N GLY A 150 -14.19 12.79 5.17
CA GLY A 150 -15.33 12.88 4.26
C GLY A 150 -16.22 11.64 4.23
N LEU A 151 -15.89 10.60 5.01
CA LEU A 151 -16.59 9.33 4.92
C LEU A 151 -17.90 9.29 5.75
N GLY A 152 -18.10 10.18 6.69
CA GLY A 152 -19.29 10.19 7.54
C GLY A 152 -19.33 8.99 8.49
N ARG A 153 -20.37 8.13 8.40
CA ARG A 153 -20.60 7.03 9.35
C ARG A 153 -19.49 5.96 9.29
N THR A 154 -18.77 5.79 10.39
CA THR A 154 -17.76 4.75 10.58
C THR A 154 -17.96 4.04 11.91
N GLU A 155 -17.53 2.79 12.01
CA GLU A 155 -17.55 2.01 13.24
C GLU A 155 -16.11 1.82 13.72
N THR A 156 -15.79 2.32 14.91
CA THR A 156 -14.40 2.34 15.42
C THR A 156 -14.05 1.15 16.30
N ALA A 157 -15.04 0.36 16.71
CA ALA A 157 -14.80 -0.80 17.56
C ALA A 157 -13.98 -1.87 16.80
N PRO A 158 -13.01 -2.52 17.47
CA PRO A 158 -12.26 -3.61 16.88
C PRO A 158 -13.18 -4.80 16.55
N VAL A 159 -12.89 -5.47 15.43
CA VAL A 159 -13.57 -6.70 15.04
C VAL A 159 -13.07 -7.85 15.91
N ALA A 160 -14.00 -8.63 16.44
CA ALA A 160 -13.75 -9.85 17.18
C ALA A 160 -13.79 -11.08 16.27
N ARG A 161 -14.80 -11.17 15.38
CA ARG A 161 -15.05 -12.33 14.54
C ARG A 161 -15.71 -11.93 13.22
N LEU A 162 -15.50 -12.78 12.20
CA LEU A 162 -16.18 -12.75 10.90
C LEU A 162 -17.00 -14.02 10.73
N ASP A 163 -18.18 -13.89 10.11
CA ASP A 163 -19.03 -15.02 9.77
C ASP A 163 -19.86 -14.64 8.53
N ASP A 164 -19.50 -15.16 7.36
CA ASP A 164 -20.07 -14.86 6.04
C ASP A 164 -20.48 -13.37 5.88
N ARG A 165 -21.74 -13.05 6.20
CA ARG A 165 -22.34 -11.70 6.07
C ARG A 165 -22.33 -10.91 7.37
N VAL A 166 -21.76 -11.45 8.44
CA VAL A 166 -21.80 -10.84 9.78
C VAL A 166 -20.42 -10.50 10.28
N VAL A 167 -20.26 -9.29 10.80
CA VAL A 167 -19.06 -8.84 11.51
C VAL A 167 -19.45 -8.64 12.97
N GLU A 168 -18.83 -9.37 13.87
CA GLU A 168 -18.96 -9.22 15.31
C GLU A 168 -17.86 -8.33 15.86
N LEU A 169 -18.23 -7.33 16.64
CA LEU A 169 -17.31 -6.38 17.26
C LEU A 169 -16.93 -6.85 18.67
N ARG A 170 -15.81 -6.36 19.19
CA ARG A 170 -15.36 -6.73 20.54
C ARG A 170 -16.30 -6.30 21.67
N ASP A 171 -17.18 -5.32 21.43
CA ASP A 171 -18.20 -4.88 22.36
C ASP A 171 -19.51 -5.70 22.28
N GLY A 172 -19.51 -6.79 21.50
CA GLY A 172 -20.64 -7.72 21.33
C GLY A 172 -21.65 -7.30 20.25
N ARG A 173 -21.55 -6.12 19.68
CA ARG A 173 -22.43 -5.71 18.56
C ARG A 173 -22.15 -6.52 17.32
N ARG A 174 -23.21 -6.84 16.58
CA ARG A 174 -23.15 -7.55 15.30
C ARG A 174 -23.66 -6.66 14.19
N LEU A 175 -22.89 -6.58 13.11
CA LEU A 175 -23.25 -5.85 11.91
C LEU A 175 -23.48 -6.86 10.79
N THR A 176 -24.58 -6.72 10.06
CA THR A 176 -24.92 -7.57 8.92
C THR A 176 -24.85 -6.75 7.64
N GLY A 177 -24.26 -7.32 6.60
CA GLY A 177 -24.18 -6.75 5.27
C GLY A 177 -24.51 -7.77 4.18
N ASP A 178 -24.61 -7.30 2.95
CA ASP A 178 -24.72 -8.20 1.79
C ASP A 178 -23.34 -8.77 1.40
N LEU A 179 -22.30 -8.00 1.63
CA LEU A 179 -20.90 -8.35 1.36
C LEU A 179 -20.02 -7.92 2.53
N VAL A 180 -18.96 -8.68 2.79
CA VAL A 180 -17.90 -8.35 3.75
C VAL A 180 -16.57 -8.28 3.01
N VAL A 181 -15.87 -7.16 3.10
CA VAL A 181 -14.54 -6.99 2.50
C VAL A 181 -13.51 -6.77 3.58
N VAL A 182 -12.60 -7.73 3.75
CA VAL A 182 -11.52 -7.64 4.73
C VAL A 182 -10.33 -6.89 4.12
N ALA A 183 -10.14 -5.66 4.57
CA ALA A 183 -9.07 -4.74 4.19
C ALA A 183 -8.16 -4.41 5.39
N ALA A 184 -7.99 -5.37 6.30
CA ALA A 184 -7.33 -5.20 7.60
C ALA A 184 -5.80 -5.34 7.55
N GLY A 185 -5.18 -5.24 6.36
CA GLY A 185 -3.72 -5.31 6.19
C GLY A 185 -3.13 -6.54 6.87
N ALA A 186 -2.10 -6.36 7.68
CA ALA A 186 -1.40 -7.45 8.36
C ALA A 186 -2.26 -8.25 9.35
N TRP A 187 -3.42 -7.74 9.77
CA TRP A 187 -4.36 -8.50 10.61
C TRP A 187 -5.27 -9.45 9.82
N THR A 188 -5.32 -9.32 8.48
CA THR A 188 -6.21 -10.12 7.63
C THR A 188 -5.99 -11.62 7.77
N PRO A 189 -4.75 -12.17 7.73
CA PRO A 189 -4.55 -13.62 7.88
C PRO A 189 -5.13 -14.17 9.18
N ARG A 190 -4.93 -13.45 10.29
CA ARG A 190 -5.44 -13.83 11.60
C ARG A 190 -6.97 -13.78 11.67
N LEU A 191 -7.59 -12.76 11.09
CA LEU A 191 -9.05 -12.63 11.06
C LEU A 191 -9.71 -13.74 10.24
N LEU A 192 -9.15 -14.06 9.07
CA LEU A 192 -9.64 -15.15 8.22
C LEU A 192 -9.42 -16.51 8.89
N GLY A 193 -8.23 -16.76 9.45
CA GLY A 193 -7.93 -18.01 10.15
C GLY A 193 -8.84 -18.24 11.35
N ALA A 194 -9.16 -17.21 12.14
CA ALA A 194 -10.10 -17.29 13.25
C ALA A 194 -11.55 -17.58 12.80
N ALA A 195 -11.89 -17.27 11.56
CA ALA A 195 -13.17 -17.59 10.94
C ALA A 195 -13.17 -18.95 10.21
N GLY A 196 -12.06 -19.70 10.21
CA GLY A 196 -11.89 -20.93 9.45
C GLY A 196 -11.85 -20.73 7.93
N LEU A 197 -11.56 -19.50 7.48
CA LEU A 197 -11.51 -19.15 6.05
C LEU A 197 -10.09 -19.31 5.51
N PRO A 198 -9.95 -19.77 4.24
CA PRO A 198 -8.64 -19.95 3.62
C PRO A 198 -7.97 -18.60 3.35
N THR A 199 -6.63 -18.59 3.40
CA THR A 199 -5.82 -17.43 3.02
C THR A 199 -4.45 -17.83 2.53
N SER A 200 -3.98 -17.19 1.44
CA SER A 200 -2.60 -17.23 0.97
C SER A 200 -1.82 -15.96 1.36
N LEU A 201 -2.46 -15.08 2.14
CA LEU A 201 -1.85 -13.84 2.60
C LEU A 201 -0.83 -14.14 3.71
N ARG A 202 0.31 -13.46 3.63
CA ARG A 202 1.37 -13.53 4.65
C ARG A 202 1.72 -12.14 5.13
N THR A 203 2.23 -12.07 6.35
CA THR A 203 2.80 -10.83 6.88
C THR A 203 4.30 -10.79 6.64
N LYS A 204 4.83 -9.61 6.44
CA LYS A 204 6.27 -9.37 6.29
C LYS A 204 6.68 -8.14 7.09
N HIS A 205 7.82 -8.22 7.74
CA HIS A 205 8.45 -7.07 8.38
C HIS A 205 8.87 -6.05 7.33
N ILE A 206 8.50 -4.79 7.54
CA ILE A 206 9.00 -3.65 6.77
C ILE A 206 9.75 -2.71 7.70
N GLN A 207 10.88 -2.19 7.22
CA GLN A 207 11.71 -1.27 7.99
C GLN A 207 12.43 -0.28 7.10
N TYR A 208 12.49 0.96 7.57
CA TYR A 208 13.36 2.01 7.04
C TYR A 208 13.79 2.95 8.16
N ALA A 209 14.73 3.84 7.89
CA ALA A 209 15.07 4.91 8.80
C ALA A 209 15.23 6.24 8.08
N HIS A 210 15.06 7.33 8.83
CA HIS A 210 15.41 8.66 8.37
C HIS A 210 16.88 8.93 8.69
N HIS A 211 17.56 9.56 7.74
CA HIS A 211 18.97 9.89 7.84
C HIS A 211 19.21 11.37 7.51
N VAL A 212 20.06 12.03 8.27
CA VAL A 212 20.67 13.29 7.84
C VAL A 212 21.72 12.94 6.80
N THR A 213 21.81 13.71 5.71
CA THR A 213 22.70 13.44 4.60
C THR A 213 23.54 14.70 4.27
N GLY A 214 24.80 14.49 3.87
CA GLY A 214 25.69 15.58 3.48
C GLY A 214 25.41 16.16 2.10
N ARG A 215 24.61 15.45 1.28
CA ARG A 215 24.27 15.83 -0.09
C ARG A 215 22.84 16.32 -0.19
N ALA A 216 22.63 17.38 -0.99
CA ALA A 216 21.30 17.85 -1.35
C ALA A 216 20.64 16.88 -2.35
N GLU A 217 19.40 16.66 -2.16
CA GLU A 217 18.31 16.21 -3.03
C GLU A 217 18.60 15.12 -4.09
N LEU A 218 18.44 13.88 -3.65
CA LEU A 218 18.14 12.77 -4.56
C LEU A 218 16.63 12.69 -4.79
N PRO A 219 16.15 12.20 -5.96
CA PRO A 219 14.76 11.88 -6.17
C PRO A 219 14.31 10.68 -5.30
N CYS A 220 13.05 10.29 -5.41
CA CYS A 220 12.66 8.94 -5.02
C CYS A 220 13.44 7.94 -5.85
N PHE A 221 13.86 6.82 -5.25
CA PHE A 221 14.54 5.77 -6.01
C PHE A 221 14.28 4.38 -5.46
N VAL A 222 14.40 3.40 -6.34
CA VAL A 222 14.47 1.98 -6.01
C VAL A 222 15.63 1.40 -6.83
N ASP A 223 16.63 0.87 -6.16
CA ASP A 223 17.71 0.10 -6.77
C ASP A 223 17.43 -1.40 -6.58
N GLU A 224 16.79 -2.03 -7.55
CA GLU A 224 16.45 -3.45 -7.51
C GLU A 224 17.71 -4.31 -7.45
N THR A 225 18.83 -3.84 -7.99
CA THR A 225 20.10 -4.59 -8.03
C THR A 225 20.75 -4.75 -6.66
N SER A 226 20.42 -3.88 -5.69
CA SER A 226 20.89 -3.95 -4.31
C SER A 226 19.77 -4.07 -3.28
N GLY A 227 18.54 -3.83 -3.68
CA GLY A 227 17.38 -3.69 -2.82
C GLY A 227 17.27 -2.32 -2.12
N LEU A 228 18.23 -1.41 -2.30
CA LEU A 228 18.19 -0.11 -1.65
C LEU A 228 17.07 0.75 -2.25
N TYR A 229 16.25 1.30 -1.38
CA TYR A 229 15.26 2.30 -1.78
C TYR A 229 15.34 3.54 -0.89
N GLY A 230 14.91 4.67 -1.44
CA GLY A 230 14.90 5.90 -0.67
C GLY A 230 14.07 7.00 -1.30
N ARG A 231 13.87 8.05 -0.52
CA ARG A 231 13.23 9.28 -0.94
C ARG A 231 13.66 10.48 -0.08
N PRO A 232 13.50 11.70 -0.57
CA PRO A 232 13.62 12.89 0.28
C PRO A 232 12.70 12.83 1.51
N ALA A 233 13.17 13.32 2.63
CA ALA A 233 12.43 13.40 3.89
C ALA A 233 12.54 14.80 4.54
N GLY A 234 12.72 15.82 3.72
CA GLY A 234 12.96 17.21 4.08
C GLY A 234 14.39 17.65 3.72
N PRO A 235 14.73 18.93 3.89
CA PRO A 235 16.04 19.46 3.57
C PRO A 235 17.17 18.68 4.27
N GLY A 236 18.16 18.20 3.51
CA GLY A 236 19.28 17.42 4.03
C GLY A 236 18.90 16.09 4.70
N ARG A 237 17.75 15.53 4.37
CA ARG A 237 17.27 14.27 4.95
C ARG A 237 16.75 13.32 3.88
N MET A 238 17.07 12.05 4.08
CA MET A 238 16.57 10.93 3.26
C MET A 238 15.93 9.86 4.14
N LEU A 239 14.84 9.27 3.65
CA LEU A 239 14.38 7.97 4.06
C LEU A 239 15.17 6.94 3.25
N LEU A 240 15.78 5.96 3.93
CA LEU A 240 16.48 4.85 3.29
C LEU A 240 16.04 3.53 3.91
N GLY A 241 15.88 2.50 3.08
CA GLY A 241 15.51 1.16 3.50
C GLY A 241 16.02 0.07 2.58
N LEU A 242 15.97 -1.15 3.09
CA LEU A 242 16.18 -2.41 2.35
C LEU A 242 15.02 -3.36 2.64
N PRO A 243 14.70 -4.30 1.75
CA PRO A 243 13.75 -5.37 2.04
C PRO A 243 14.22 -6.20 3.25
N SER A 244 13.30 -6.53 4.13
CA SER A 244 13.51 -7.49 5.20
C SER A 244 13.25 -8.92 4.70
N ASP A 245 13.93 -9.91 5.30
CA ASP A 245 13.68 -11.33 5.05
C ASP A 245 12.81 -11.99 6.14
N ARG A 246 12.27 -11.18 7.07
CA ARG A 246 11.41 -11.66 8.17
C ARG A 246 9.97 -11.72 7.73
N TRP A 247 9.48 -12.95 7.55
CA TRP A 247 8.10 -13.25 7.22
C TRP A 247 7.30 -13.69 8.46
N ASP A 248 5.97 -13.74 8.32
CA ASP A 248 5.00 -14.22 9.30
C ASP A 248 5.14 -13.52 10.66
N VAL A 249 5.40 -12.22 10.60
CA VAL A 249 5.53 -11.37 11.78
C VAL A 249 4.16 -10.90 12.29
N ASP A 250 4.01 -10.83 13.61
CA ASP A 250 2.78 -10.35 14.23
C ASP A 250 2.67 -8.82 14.15
N PRO A 251 1.47 -8.30 13.77
CA PRO A 251 1.18 -6.88 13.91
C PRO A 251 0.95 -6.51 15.41
N PRO A 252 1.04 -5.23 15.81
CA PRO A 252 1.16 -4.07 14.91
C PRO A 252 2.58 -3.78 14.44
N SER A 253 3.59 -3.86 15.28
CA SER A 253 4.95 -3.41 14.94
C SER A 253 5.96 -4.35 15.56
N PRO A 254 6.59 -5.21 14.72
CA PRO A 254 7.70 -6.04 15.19
C PRO A 254 8.87 -5.15 15.64
N GLU A 255 9.72 -5.68 16.52
CA GLU A 255 10.94 -4.98 16.94
C GLU A 255 11.83 -4.68 15.73
N PRO A 256 12.42 -3.46 15.67
CA PRO A 256 13.37 -3.11 14.63
C PRO A 256 14.55 -4.09 14.56
N ASP A 257 15.02 -4.32 13.35
CA ASP A 257 16.18 -5.15 13.06
C ASP A 257 17.42 -4.26 12.92
N ALA A 258 18.31 -4.34 13.92
CA ALA A 258 19.54 -3.54 13.94
C ALA A 258 20.53 -3.98 12.86
N ALA A 259 20.56 -5.27 12.50
CA ALA A 259 21.43 -5.75 11.43
C ALA A 259 20.97 -5.22 10.06
N LEU A 260 19.65 -5.20 9.81
CA LEU A 260 19.09 -4.60 8.61
C LEU A 260 19.40 -3.10 8.55
N ALA A 261 19.29 -2.37 9.66
CA ALA A 261 19.64 -0.95 9.71
C ALA A 261 21.12 -0.69 9.38
N ALA A 262 22.03 -1.52 9.90
CA ALA A 262 23.46 -1.43 9.56
C ALA A 262 23.72 -1.76 8.08
N ARG A 263 23.04 -2.77 7.52
CA ARG A 263 23.13 -3.11 6.09
C ARG A 263 22.70 -1.95 5.21
N VAL A 264 21.63 -1.21 5.57
CA VAL A 264 21.19 -0.02 4.82
C VAL A 264 22.35 0.97 4.68
N LEU A 265 23.06 1.28 5.75
CA LEU A 265 24.20 2.20 5.71
C LEU A 265 25.34 1.69 4.83
N THR A 266 25.69 0.40 4.94
CA THR A 266 26.74 -0.23 4.12
C THR A 266 26.39 -0.17 2.62
N VAL A 267 25.13 -0.52 2.26
CA VAL A 267 24.71 -0.49 0.87
C VAL A 267 24.61 0.95 0.35
N ALA A 268 24.09 1.86 1.16
CA ALA A 268 24.03 3.28 0.81
C ALA A 268 25.41 3.89 0.57
N ALA A 269 26.41 3.60 1.42
CA ALA A 269 27.78 4.06 1.23
C ALA A 269 28.39 3.54 -0.08
N ARG A 270 28.08 2.31 -0.48
CA ARG A 270 28.55 1.72 -1.74
C ARG A 270 27.86 2.29 -2.96
N ARG A 271 26.53 2.50 -2.90
CA ARG A 271 25.70 2.96 -4.03
C ARG A 271 25.72 4.47 -4.22
N LEU A 272 25.87 5.21 -3.15
CA LEU A 272 25.80 6.66 -3.08
C LEU A 272 26.94 7.22 -2.21
N PRO A 273 28.19 7.08 -2.65
CA PRO A 273 29.36 7.38 -1.82
C PRO A 273 29.43 8.83 -1.31
N GLY A 274 28.74 9.77 -1.99
CA GLY A 274 28.66 11.17 -1.55
C GLY A 274 27.49 11.49 -0.62
N LEU A 275 26.67 10.49 -0.22
CA LEU A 275 25.47 10.74 0.59
C LEU A 275 25.78 10.89 2.08
N ASP A 276 26.77 10.17 2.61
CA ASP A 276 27.16 10.14 4.04
C ASP A 276 25.96 10.10 5.00
N PRO A 277 25.13 9.05 4.95
CA PRO A 277 23.88 9.00 5.73
C PRO A 277 24.16 8.73 7.21
N ARG A 278 23.60 9.57 8.09
CA ARG A 278 23.67 9.42 9.55
C ARG A 278 22.26 9.25 10.11
N PRO A 279 22.01 8.25 10.97
CA PRO A 279 20.69 8.05 11.55
C PRO A 279 20.13 9.33 12.20
N ALA A 280 18.89 9.69 11.89
CA ALA A 280 18.19 10.88 12.41
C ALA A 280 17.11 10.52 13.45
N GLY A 281 17.11 9.30 13.93
CA GLY A 281 16.15 8.76 14.91
C GLY A 281 16.05 7.24 14.82
N PRO A 282 15.15 6.64 15.61
CA PRO A 282 14.94 5.20 15.55
C PRO A 282 14.34 4.78 14.20
N PRO A 283 14.59 3.53 13.77
CA PRO A 283 13.93 2.98 12.58
C PRO A 283 12.41 2.94 12.74
N VAL A 284 11.71 3.16 11.63
CA VAL A 284 10.30 2.83 11.49
C VAL A 284 10.19 1.35 11.18
N SER A 285 9.38 0.62 11.94
CA SER A 285 9.19 -0.82 11.81
C SER A 285 7.70 -1.14 11.88
N ALA A 286 7.21 -2.01 11.00
CA ALA A 286 5.82 -2.45 10.98
C ALA A 286 5.69 -3.83 10.31
N ALA A 287 4.50 -4.43 10.45
CA ALA A 287 4.06 -5.57 9.67
C ALA A 287 3.23 -5.10 8.47
N ASP A 288 3.57 -5.54 7.27
CA ASP A 288 2.77 -5.32 6.06
C ASP A 288 2.20 -6.64 5.53
N CYS A 289 1.16 -6.57 4.71
CA CYS A 289 0.46 -7.72 4.15
C CYS A 289 0.88 -7.97 2.71
N TYR A 290 1.28 -9.19 2.44
CA TYR A 290 1.73 -9.66 1.13
C TYR A 290 0.78 -10.72 0.59
N SER A 291 0.62 -10.75 -0.72
CA SER A 291 -0.22 -11.72 -1.44
C SER A 291 0.56 -12.37 -2.56
N GLU A 292 0.07 -13.53 -3.00
CA GLU A 292 0.50 -14.18 -4.23
C GLU A 292 -0.72 -14.41 -5.14
N PRO A 293 -0.75 -13.90 -6.38
CA PRO A 293 0.23 -12.95 -6.95
C PRO A 293 0.28 -11.64 -6.15
N ALA A 294 1.45 -10.97 -6.20
CA ALA A 294 1.67 -9.72 -5.48
C ALA A 294 0.75 -8.61 -5.99
N GLY A 295 0.34 -7.70 -5.09
CA GLY A 295 -0.39 -6.50 -5.45
C GLY A 295 -1.76 -6.36 -4.77
N LEU A 296 -2.17 -5.11 -4.62
CA LEU A 296 -3.46 -4.76 -4.02
C LEU A 296 -4.59 -5.07 -4.99
N ALA A 297 -5.41 -6.07 -4.67
CA ALA A 297 -6.53 -6.49 -5.48
C ALA A 297 -7.71 -6.97 -4.61
N LEU A 298 -8.91 -6.89 -5.19
CA LEU A 298 -10.08 -7.59 -4.64
C LEU A 298 -9.98 -9.08 -4.96
N ARG A 299 -10.12 -9.91 -3.92
CA ARG A 299 -10.11 -11.38 -4.06
C ARG A 299 -11.30 -11.97 -3.34
N HIS A 300 -12.04 -12.84 -3.99
CA HIS A 300 -13.10 -13.62 -3.33
C HIS A 300 -12.45 -14.67 -2.43
N VAL A 301 -13.00 -14.87 -1.24
CA VAL A 301 -12.54 -15.86 -0.26
C VAL A 301 -13.55 -17.00 -0.15
N SER A 302 -14.78 -16.69 0.27
CA SER A 302 -15.87 -17.65 0.43
C SER A 302 -17.19 -16.91 0.64
N GLY A 303 -18.30 -17.42 0.11
CA GLY A 303 -19.63 -16.82 0.32
C GLY A 303 -19.66 -15.32 -0.02
N ALA A 304 -20.03 -14.51 0.95
CA ALA A 304 -20.04 -13.04 0.82
C ALA A 304 -18.69 -12.38 1.19
N VAL A 305 -17.67 -13.15 1.61
CA VAL A 305 -16.39 -12.63 2.11
C VAL A 305 -15.38 -12.45 0.98
N HIS A 306 -14.83 -11.27 0.92
CA HIS A 306 -13.74 -10.87 0.03
C HIS A 306 -12.58 -10.29 0.83
N THR A 307 -11.39 -10.20 0.22
CA THR A 307 -10.27 -9.41 0.73
C THR A 307 -9.92 -8.28 -0.22
N PHE A 308 -9.50 -7.14 0.33
CA PHE A 308 -8.89 -6.04 -0.42
C PHE A 308 -7.62 -5.58 0.32
N THR A 309 -6.58 -6.37 0.21
CA THR A 309 -5.30 -6.20 0.91
C THR A 309 -4.18 -6.92 0.13
N GLY A 310 -3.01 -7.09 0.75
CA GLY A 310 -1.88 -7.78 0.12
C GLY A 310 -1.12 -6.88 -0.85
N GLY A 311 -1.03 -5.59 -0.54
CA GLY A 311 -0.34 -4.60 -1.40
C GLY A 311 1.15 -4.85 -1.61
N SER A 312 1.75 -5.77 -0.84
CA SER A 312 3.14 -6.25 -1.00
C SER A 312 4.15 -5.11 -1.12
N GLY A 313 4.06 -4.13 -0.21
CA GLY A 313 4.89 -2.91 -0.21
C GLY A 313 4.48 -1.85 -1.25
N GLY A 314 3.53 -2.14 -2.12
CA GLY A 314 3.13 -1.28 -3.24
C GLY A 314 1.79 -0.56 -3.10
N ALA A 315 1.08 -0.70 -1.97
CA ALA A 315 -0.27 -0.17 -1.82
C ALA A 315 -0.36 1.34 -2.05
N ALA A 316 0.58 2.12 -1.55
CA ALA A 316 0.54 3.60 -1.67
C ALA A 316 0.47 4.08 -3.12
N LYS A 317 1.17 3.40 -4.05
CA LYS A 317 1.22 3.78 -5.48
C LYS A 317 0.06 3.25 -6.30
N THR A 318 -0.70 2.26 -5.79
CA THR A 318 -1.76 1.57 -6.57
C THR A 318 -3.16 1.79 -6.00
N VAL A 319 -3.29 2.26 -4.77
CA VAL A 319 -4.55 2.22 -4.01
C VAL A 319 -5.69 3.02 -4.63
N LEU A 320 -5.41 4.14 -5.34
CA LEU A 320 -6.46 4.96 -5.96
C LEU A 320 -7.18 4.18 -7.06
N ALA A 321 -6.45 3.67 -8.05
CA ALA A 321 -7.03 2.87 -9.13
C ALA A 321 -7.54 1.51 -8.63
N ALA A 322 -6.79 0.83 -7.74
CA ALA A 322 -7.19 -0.45 -7.20
C ALA A 322 -8.53 -0.38 -6.46
N SER A 323 -8.74 0.65 -5.63
CA SER A 323 -10.00 0.82 -4.89
C SER A 323 -11.18 1.10 -5.82
N ARG A 324 -10.97 1.85 -6.89
CA ARG A 324 -12.00 2.11 -7.90
C ARG A 324 -12.38 0.82 -8.64
N LEU A 325 -11.40 0.04 -9.09
CA LEU A 325 -11.64 -1.25 -9.74
C LEU A 325 -12.34 -2.25 -8.81
N ALA A 326 -11.91 -2.31 -7.55
CA ALA A 326 -12.51 -3.18 -6.54
C ALA A 326 -13.98 -2.81 -6.27
N ALA A 327 -14.30 -1.53 -6.12
CA ALA A 327 -15.68 -1.07 -5.93
C ALA A 327 -16.57 -1.43 -7.14
N THR A 328 -16.09 -1.20 -8.35
CA THR A 328 -16.79 -1.57 -9.59
C THR A 328 -17.05 -3.09 -9.65
N ALA A 329 -16.05 -3.92 -9.34
CA ALA A 329 -16.19 -5.37 -9.36
C ALA A 329 -17.20 -5.87 -8.32
N LEU A 330 -17.17 -5.35 -7.09
CA LEU A 330 -18.12 -5.71 -6.03
C LEU A 330 -19.57 -5.39 -6.41
N LEU A 331 -19.81 -4.25 -7.02
CA LEU A 331 -21.16 -3.82 -7.42
C LEU A 331 -21.68 -4.61 -8.62
N ASN A 332 -20.81 -4.99 -9.56
CA ASN A 332 -21.19 -5.79 -10.72
C ASN A 332 -21.48 -7.27 -10.37
N THR A 333 -20.84 -7.82 -9.34
CA THR A 333 -21.06 -9.22 -8.92
C THR A 333 -22.51 -9.48 -8.52
N ARG A 334 -23.23 -8.47 -8.02
CA ARG A 334 -24.66 -8.59 -7.64
C ARG A 334 -25.64 -8.65 -8.81
N THR A 335 -25.30 -8.06 -9.94
CA THR A 335 -26.16 -8.15 -11.13
C THR A 335 -26.22 -9.54 -11.73
N ALA A 336 -25.29 -10.43 -11.34
CA ALA A 336 -25.16 -11.79 -11.84
C ALA A 336 -25.75 -12.88 -10.92
N ILE A 337 -26.21 -12.55 -9.71
CA ILE A 337 -26.83 -13.55 -8.80
C ILE A 337 -28.35 -13.57 -9.09
N PRO A 338 -28.92 -14.67 -9.65
CA PRO A 338 -30.37 -14.79 -9.81
C PRO A 338 -31.04 -14.80 -8.43
N VAL A 339 -32.04 -13.97 -8.24
CA VAL A 339 -32.95 -14.08 -7.09
C VAL A 339 -33.65 -15.45 -7.18
N PRO A 340 -33.57 -16.33 -6.18
CA PRO A 340 -34.40 -17.53 -6.17
C PRO A 340 -35.86 -17.08 -6.16
N HIS A 341 -36.58 -17.37 -7.25
CA HIS A 341 -38.01 -17.19 -7.30
C HIS A 341 -38.64 -17.98 -6.17
N GLY A 342 -39.29 -17.27 -5.25
CA GLY A 342 -40.10 -17.91 -4.20
C GLY A 342 -41.07 -18.90 -4.84
N GLN A 343 -41.06 -20.11 -4.34
CA GLN A 343 -42.10 -21.07 -4.60
C GLN A 343 -43.41 -20.43 -4.13
N THR A 344 -44.27 -20.08 -5.07
CA THR A 344 -45.69 -19.85 -4.82
C THR A 344 -46.25 -21.20 -4.41
N GLU A 345 -46.55 -21.37 -3.13
CA GLU A 345 -47.49 -22.40 -2.70
C GLU A 345 -48.81 -22.15 -3.45
N ALA A 346 -49.20 -23.11 -4.24
CA ALA A 346 -50.56 -23.22 -4.78
C ALA A 346 -51.27 -24.26 -3.96
N ASP A 347 -52.48 -23.88 -3.50
CA ASP A 347 -53.48 -24.66 -2.79
C ASP A 347 -53.71 -26.08 -3.33
#